data_275d6f4003d8a9dfb61d86aa1acabb74
#
_entry.id   275d6f4003d8a9dfb61d86aa1acabb74
#
_cell.length_a   1.000
_cell.length_b   1.000
_cell.length_c   1.000
_cell.angle_alpha   90.00
_cell.angle_beta   90.00
_cell.angle_gamma   90.00
#
_symmetry.space_group_name_H-M   'P 1'
#
loop_
_entity.id
_entity.type
_entity.pdbx_description
1 polymer ?
#
loop_
_entity_poly.entity_id
_entity_poly.type
_entity_poly.pdbx_seq_one_letter_code
_entity_poly.pdbx_strand_id
1 'polypeptide(L)'
;MPSSSSVLPAMPSVMRGMKTLDFAGTPEKVYEREDWPLEKLHDYFKNDTFALLGYGSQGHGQGLNLRDNGLNVIVGVRKDGESWRQAMEDGWVPGKNLFTIEEAATKGTILMNLLSDAAQTSTWPELQKYVTKGKTLYFSHGFSIVYKDQTSVVPPSDVDVILCAPKGSGRTVRTLFKEGRGINSSVAVFQDVTGQALEKAVAIGIAVGSGYIYETTFEKEVFSDLYGERGCLMGGI
;
A
#
# COMPACT_ATOMS: atom_id res chain seq x y z
N MET A 1 -11.21 31.11 -40.44
CA MET A 1 -11.56 30.67 -39.09
C MET A 1 -10.94 29.30 -38.86
N PRO A 2 -9.95 29.12 -37.97
CA PRO A 2 -9.41 27.80 -37.69
C PRO A 2 -10.33 27.08 -36.67
N SER A 3 -10.69 25.83 -37.00
CA SER A 3 -11.48 24.93 -36.17
C SER A 3 -10.68 24.53 -34.93
N SER A 4 -11.20 24.88 -33.77
CA SER A 4 -10.69 24.39 -32.49
C SER A 4 -11.03 22.91 -32.34
N SER A 5 -10.07 22.02 -32.57
CA SER A 5 -10.18 20.64 -32.16
C SER A 5 -10.07 20.58 -30.62
N SER A 6 -11.19 20.38 -29.95
CA SER A 6 -11.21 20.07 -28.52
C SER A 6 -10.56 18.69 -28.31
N VAL A 7 -9.34 18.69 -27.85
CA VAL A 7 -8.70 17.47 -27.33
C VAL A 7 -9.44 17.11 -26.04
N LEU A 8 -10.26 16.07 -26.10
CA LEU A 8 -10.84 15.47 -24.91
C LEU A 8 -9.69 14.98 -24.01
N PRO A 9 -9.75 15.25 -22.68
CA PRO A 9 -8.77 14.73 -21.76
C PRO A 9 -8.74 13.21 -21.86
N ALA A 10 -7.54 12.64 -21.93
CA ALA A 10 -7.36 11.19 -21.92
C ALA A 10 -7.99 10.62 -20.65
N MET A 11 -8.95 9.71 -20.81
CA MET A 11 -9.53 9.00 -19.66
C MET A 11 -8.42 8.27 -18.90
N PRO A 12 -8.41 8.29 -17.55
CA PRO A 12 -7.42 7.56 -16.75
C PRO A 12 -7.37 6.09 -17.16
N SER A 13 -6.17 5.53 -17.23
CA SER A 13 -5.93 4.14 -17.66
C SER A 13 -6.62 3.09 -16.76
N VAL A 14 -6.95 3.44 -15.53
CA VAL A 14 -7.69 2.64 -14.53
C VAL A 14 -9.04 2.12 -15.05
N MET A 15 -9.63 2.76 -16.05
CA MET A 15 -10.89 2.30 -16.65
C MET A 15 -10.76 1.00 -17.46
N ARG A 16 -9.54 0.54 -17.74
CA ARG A 16 -9.29 -0.73 -18.43
C ARG A 16 -9.14 -1.85 -17.40
N GLY A 17 -10.17 -2.64 -17.22
CA GLY A 17 -10.19 -3.82 -16.33
C GLY A 17 -11.11 -3.71 -15.14
N MET A 18 -11.66 -2.52 -14.85
CA MET A 18 -12.66 -2.35 -13.81
C MET A 18 -13.94 -3.11 -14.17
N LYS A 19 -14.38 -3.99 -13.28
CA LYS A 19 -15.68 -4.67 -13.36
C LYS A 19 -16.64 -4.09 -12.33
N THR A 20 -17.92 -4.10 -12.64
CA THR A 20 -18.96 -3.78 -11.67
C THR A 20 -19.64 -5.09 -11.28
N LEU A 21 -19.60 -5.42 -10.01
CA LEU A 21 -20.30 -6.57 -9.44
C LEU A 21 -21.43 -6.10 -8.54
N ASP A 22 -22.54 -6.82 -8.54
CA ASP A 22 -23.65 -6.57 -7.62
C ASP A 22 -23.44 -7.34 -6.31
N PHE A 23 -23.36 -6.60 -5.22
CA PHE A 23 -23.31 -7.15 -3.87
C PHE A 23 -24.62 -6.83 -3.14
N ALA A 24 -25.54 -7.76 -3.16
CA ALA A 24 -26.85 -7.64 -2.51
C ALA A 24 -27.61 -6.37 -2.92
N GLY A 25 -27.64 -6.06 -4.21
CA GLY A 25 -28.32 -4.89 -4.78
C GLY A 25 -27.49 -3.59 -4.80
N THR A 26 -26.22 -3.67 -4.39
CA THR A 26 -25.29 -2.52 -4.44
C THR A 26 -24.20 -2.80 -5.49
N PRO A 27 -24.10 -1.97 -6.56
CA PRO A 27 -23.04 -2.10 -7.55
C PRO A 27 -21.70 -1.62 -6.98
N GLU A 28 -20.70 -2.49 -6.98
CA GLU A 28 -19.35 -2.19 -6.50
C GLU A 28 -18.33 -2.35 -7.63
N LYS A 29 -17.34 -1.46 -7.65
CA LYS A 29 -16.22 -1.54 -8.58
C LYS A 29 -15.16 -2.48 -8.04
N VAL A 30 -14.73 -3.40 -8.90
CA VAL A 30 -13.77 -4.45 -8.56
C VAL A 30 -12.67 -4.51 -9.61
N TYR A 31 -11.45 -4.73 -9.14
CA TYR A 31 -10.26 -4.94 -9.95
C TYR A 31 -9.70 -6.32 -9.67
N GLU A 32 -9.20 -6.99 -10.71
CA GLU A 32 -8.69 -8.35 -10.62
C GLU A 32 -7.20 -8.42 -10.99
N ARG A 33 -6.54 -9.47 -10.55
CA ARG A 33 -5.12 -9.71 -10.82
C ARG A 33 -4.83 -9.78 -12.32
N GLU A 34 -5.73 -10.34 -13.10
CA GLU A 34 -5.61 -10.52 -14.54
C GLU A 34 -5.49 -9.20 -15.31
N ASP A 35 -5.96 -8.11 -14.73
CA ASP A 35 -5.86 -6.76 -15.31
C ASP A 35 -4.43 -6.18 -15.22
N TRP A 36 -3.59 -6.79 -14.38
CA TRP A 36 -2.22 -6.36 -14.10
C TRP A 36 -1.22 -7.52 -14.23
N PRO A 37 -0.95 -8.02 -15.44
CA PRO A 37 0.08 -9.03 -15.65
C PRO A 37 1.45 -8.50 -15.20
N LEU A 38 2.36 -9.40 -14.87
CA LEU A 38 3.66 -9.06 -14.26
C LEU A 38 4.47 -8.08 -15.11
N GLU A 39 4.45 -8.22 -16.43
CA GLU A 39 5.12 -7.29 -17.35
C GLU A 39 4.58 -5.86 -17.24
N LYS A 40 3.26 -5.71 -17.08
CA LYS A 40 2.63 -4.40 -16.87
C LYS A 40 3.05 -3.80 -15.54
N LEU A 41 3.13 -4.60 -14.47
CA LEU A 41 3.63 -4.15 -13.17
C LEU A 41 5.08 -3.68 -13.24
N HIS A 42 5.94 -4.43 -13.95
CA HIS A 42 7.34 -4.07 -14.14
C HIS A 42 7.49 -2.76 -14.94
N ASP A 43 6.72 -2.57 -16.00
CA ASP A 43 6.78 -1.32 -16.77
C ASP A 43 6.23 -0.14 -15.97
N TYR A 44 5.14 -0.35 -15.22
CA TYR A 44 4.53 0.70 -14.40
C TYR A 44 5.46 1.18 -13.28
N PHE A 45 6.12 0.25 -12.57
CA PHE A 45 6.99 0.54 -11.43
C PHE A 45 8.49 0.56 -11.75
N LYS A 46 8.88 0.61 -13.04
CA LYS A 46 10.30 0.54 -13.46
C LYS A 46 11.21 1.59 -12.84
N ASN A 47 10.65 2.75 -12.47
CA ASN A 47 11.39 3.86 -11.87
C ASN A 47 11.12 3.99 -10.36
N ASP A 48 10.33 3.08 -9.79
CA ASP A 48 9.96 3.15 -8.40
C ASP A 48 10.82 2.27 -7.50
N THR A 49 10.99 2.73 -6.27
CA THR A 49 11.59 1.97 -5.18
C THR A 49 10.60 1.89 -4.03
N PHE A 50 10.15 0.68 -3.73
CA PHE A 50 9.28 0.42 -2.59
C PHE A 50 10.10 0.40 -1.32
N ALA A 51 9.89 1.34 -0.42
CA ALA A 51 10.51 1.38 0.90
C ALA A 51 9.51 0.88 1.95
N LEU A 52 9.71 -0.34 2.42
CA LEU A 52 8.92 -0.93 3.50
C LEU A 52 9.40 -0.35 4.83
N LEU A 53 8.64 0.56 5.41
CA LEU A 53 8.93 1.13 6.73
C LEU A 53 8.21 0.28 7.79
N GLY A 54 8.96 -0.62 8.40
CA GLY A 54 8.47 -1.67 9.30
C GLY A 54 8.46 -3.06 8.65
N TYR A 55 8.83 -4.07 9.43
CA TYR A 55 8.89 -5.47 8.97
C TYR A 55 8.16 -6.38 9.97
N GLY A 56 6.96 -5.96 10.38
CA GLY A 56 5.99 -6.76 11.11
C GLY A 56 5.21 -7.69 10.17
N SER A 57 4.06 -8.18 10.61
CA SER A 57 3.24 -9.15 9.85
C SER A 57 2.98 -8.70 8.41
N GLN A 58 2.49 -7.47 8.21
CA GLN A 58 2.19 -6.93 6.88
C GLN A 58 3.48 -6.63 6.09
N GLY A 59 4.47 -6.00 6.72
CA GLY A 59 5.74 -5.69 6.05
C GLY A 59 6.46 -6.94 5.55
N HIS A 60 6.47 -8.02 6.34
CA HIS A 60 6.99 -9.32 5.95
C HIS A 60 6.24 -9.90 4.74
N GLY A 61 4.91 -10.03 4.84
CA GLY A 61 4.10 -10.66 3.77
C GLY A 61 4.14 -9.87 2.47
N GLN A 62 3.85 -8.59 2.52
CA GLN A 62 3.82 -7.71 1.34
C GLN A 62 5.22 -7.53 0.73
N GLY A 63 6.23 -7.33 1.57
CA GLY A 63 7.60 -7.12 1.09
C GLY A 63 8.16 -8.32 0.34
N LEU A 64 7.95 -9.53 0.85
CA LEU A 64 8.36 -10.75 0.17
C LEU A 64 7.60 -10.95 -1.15
N ASN A 65 6.31 -10.62 -1.20
CA ASN A 65 5.52 -10.74 -2.43
C ASN A 65 5.98 -9.75 -3.51
N LEU A 66 6.22 -8.48 -3.13
CA LEU A 66 6.79 -7.48 -4.04
C LEU A 66 8.15 -7.92 -4.59
N ARG A 67 9.02 -8.47 -3.72
CA ARG A 67 10.33 -8.98 -4.12
C ARG A 67 10.23 -10.17 -5.06
N ASP A 68 9.34 -11.13 -4.77
CA ASP A 68 9.12 -12.31 -5.61
C ASP A 68 8.51 -11.94 -6.97
N ASN A 69 7.77 -10.83 -7.05
CA ASN A 69 7.30 -10.22 -8.30
C ASN A 69 8.41 -9.43 -9.02
N GLY A 70 9.65 -9.42 -8.53
CA GLY A 70 10.80 -8.79 -9.19
C GLY A 70 10.83 -7.27 -9.14
N LEU A 71 10.07 -6.65 -8.22
CA LEU A 71 10.06 -5.20 -8.05
C LEU A 71 11.25 -4.73 -7.19
N ASN A 72 11.62 -3.47 -7.32
CA ASN A 72 12.72 -2.89 -6.55
C ASN A 72 12.24 -2.53 -5.13
N VAL A 73 12.62 -3.36 -4.16
CA VAL A 73 12.14 -3.27 -2.77
C VAL A 73 13.32 -3.12 -1.81
N ILE A 74 13.18 -2.21 -0.87
CA ILE A 74 14.09 -2.04 0.26
C ILE A 74 13.30 -2.04 1.57
N VAL A 75 13.95 -2.47 2.65
CA VAL A 75 13.37 -2.55 3.98
C VAL A 75 14.01 -1.52 4.88
N GLY A 76 13.20 -0.73 5.57
CA GLY A 76 13.60 0.24 6.59
C GLY A 76 13.10 -0.16 7.97
N VAL A 77 14.00 -0.52 8.86
CA VAL A 77 13.69 -0.92 10.24
C VAL A 77 14.76 -0.43 11.19
N ARG A 78 14.45 -0.45 12.48
CA ARG A 78 15.43 -0.09 13.53
C ARG A 78 16.59 -1.09 13.50
N LYS A 79 17.80 -0.56 13.31
CA LYS A 79 19.04 -1.34 13.27
C LYS A 79 19.17 -2.20 14.54
N ASP A 80 19.63 -3.44 14.36
CA ASP A 80 19.89 -4.43 15.40
C ASP A 80 18.65 -4.84 16.24
N GLY A 81 17.44 -4.42 15.80
CA GLY A 81 16.18 -4.85 16.40
C GLY A 81 15.75 -6.25 15.94
N GLU A 82 14.63 -6.72 16.49
CA GLU A 82 14.04 -8.02 16.12
C GLU A 82 13.66 -8.07 14.62
N SER A 83 12.99 -7.03 14.13
CA SER A 83 12.62 -6.92 12.70
C SER A 83 13.83 -6.86 11.77
N TRP A 84 14.97 -6.30 12.24
CA TRP A 84 16.21 -6.30 11.47
C TRP A 84 16.77 -7.72 11.32
N ARG A 85 16.79 -8.49 12.42
CA ARG A 85 17.25 -9.89 12.39
C ARG A 85 16.34 -10.74 11.52
N GLN A 86 15.03 -10.62 11.68
CA GLN A 86 14.06 -11.33 10.85
C GLN A 86 14.23 -10.99 9.36
N ALA A 87 14.44 -9.74 9.02
CA ALA A 87 14.70 -9.34 7.63
C ALA A 87 15.98 -9.99 7.09
N MET A 88 17.05 -10.05 7.87
CA MET A 88 18.27 -10.74 7.45
C MET A 88 18.06 -12.25 7.22
N GLU A 89 17.28 -12.91 8.09
CA GLU A 89 16.91 -14.34 7.93
C GLU A 89 16.10 -14.56 6.63
N ASP A 90 15.29 -13.59 6.23
CA ASP A 90 14.51 -13.60 4.98
C ASP A 90 15.35 -13.20 3.75
N GLY A 91 16.66 -12.99 3.92
CA GLY A 91 17.59 -12.70 2.84
C GLY A 91 17.71 -11.24 2.45
N TRP A 92 17.23 -10.28 3.28
CA TRP A 92 17.53 -8.87 3.11
C TRP A 92 18.96 -8.59 3.59
N VAL A 93 19.72 -7.80 2.81
CA VAL A 93 21.15 -7.60 3.04
C VAL A 93 21.41 -6.16 3.51
N PRO A 94 22.02 -5.97 4.71
CA PRO A 94 22.40 -4.65 5.19
C PRO A 94 23.25 -3.86 4.19
N GLY A 95 22.90 -2.59 3.99
CA GLY A 95 23.59 -1.70 3.06
C GLY A 95 23.25 -1.91 1.58
N LYS A 96 22.53 -2.99 1.22
CA LYS A 96 22.05 -3.25 -0.14
C LYS A 96 20.55 -3.02 -0.28
N ASN A 97 19.74 -3.71 0.51
CA ASN A 97 18.28 -3.61 0.50
C ASN A 97 17.67 -3.68 1.92
N LEU A 98 18.49 -3.60 2.95
CA LEU A 98 18.10 -3.47 4.35
C LEU A 98 18.80 -2.23 4.94
N PHE A 99 18.03 -1.30 5.46
CA PHE A 99 18.46 0.03 5.89
C PHE A 99 17.77 0.44 7.21
N THR A 100 18.19 1.57 7.79
CA THR A 100 17.38 2.25 8.80
C THR A 100 16.12 2.84 8.16
N ILE A 101 15.13 3.23 8.98
CA ILE A 101 13.88 3.82 8.48
C ILE A 101 14.18 5.08 7.66
N GLU A 102 15.08 5.93 8.15
CA GLU A 102 15.46 7.19 7.53
C GLU A 102 16.16 6.99 6.18
N GLU A 103 17.09 6.05 6.14
CA GLU A 103 17.81 5.70 4.90
C GLU A 103 16.86 5.13 3.85
N ALA A 104 15.96 4.23 4.26
CA ALA A 104 14.96 3.66 3.36
C ALA A 104 13.95 4.71 2.89
N ALA A 105 13.46 5.58 3.79
CA ALA A 105 12.55 6.66 3.43
C ALA A 105 13.20 7.68 2.49
N THR A 106 14.52 7.92 2.61
CA THR A 106 15.27 8.77 1.70
C THR A 106 15.31 8.19 0.29
N LYS A 107 15.57 6.87 0.17
CA LYS A 107 15.77 6.16 -1.10
C LYS A 107 14.46 5.80 -1.81
N GLY A 108 13.40 5.57 -1.05
CA GLY A 108 12.10 5.14 -1.58
C GLY A 108 11.35 6.24 -2.32
N THR A 109 10.64 5.87 -3.38
CA THR A 109 9.64 6.71 -4.05
C THR A 109 8.23 6.40 -3.54
N ILE A 110 8.00 5.13 -3.16
CA ILE A 110 6.77 4.66 -2.53
C ILE A 110 7.12 4.26 -1.09
N LEU A 111 6.67 5.06 -0.13
CA LEU A 111 6.92 4.85 1.29
C LEU A 111 5.77 4.06 1.89
N MET A 112 5.98 2.77 2.12
CA MET A 112 4.98 1.88 2.70
C MET A 112 5.10 1.93 4.23
N ASN A 113 4.27 2.74 4.87
CA ASN A 113 4.25 2.89 6.33
C ASN A 113 3.49 1.71 6.96
N LEU A 114 4.22 0.65 7.24
CA LEU A 114 3.73 -0.63 7.78
C LEU A 114 4.12 -0.83 9.26
N LEU A 115 4.46 0.26 9.93
CA LEU A 115 4.66 0.30 11.38
C LEU A 115 3.31 0.11 12.10
N SER A 116 3.34 -0.32 13.36
CA SER A 116 2.14 -0.30 14.20
C SER A 116 1.67 1.16 14.43
N ASP A 117 0.39 1.37 14.73
CA ASP A 117 -0.18 2.72 14.89
C ASP A 117 0.58 3.56 15.95
N ALA A 118 0.96 2.93 17.06
CA ALA A 118 1.77 3.58 18.08
C ALA A 118 3.17 3.96 17.55
N ALA A 119 3.78 3.10 16.74
CA ALA A 119 5.09 3.39 16.15
C ALA A 119 4.96 4.45 15.04
N GLN A 120 3.89 4.44 14.24
CA GLN A 120 3.62 5.50 13.26
C GLN A 120 3.55 6.86 13.95
N THR A 121 2.77 6.98 15.02
CA THR A 121 2.65 8.20 15.80
C THR A 121 3.99 8.68 16.36
N SER A 122 4.75 7.78 16.99
CA SER A 122 6.02 8.14 17.63
C SER A 122 7.16 8.44 16.64
N THR A 123 7.15 7.84 15.45
CA THR A 123 8.21 8.06 14.44
C THR A 123 7.88 9.19 13.47
N TRP A 124 6.62 9.60 13.38
CA TRP A 124 6.17 10.58 12.39
C TRP A 124 6.94 11.91 12.41
N PRO A 125 7.28 12.50 13.57
CA PRO A 125 8.03 13.77 13.60
C PRO A 125 9.37 13.72 12.85
N GLU A 126 10.02 12.54 12.81
CA GLU A 126 11.24 12.34 12.03
C GLU A 126 10.92 11.90 10.61
N LEU A 127 10.01 10.95 10.43
CA LEU A 127 9.67 10.36 9.14
C LEU A 127 9.13 11.40 8.15
N GLN A 128 8.30 12.33 8.60
CA GLN A 128 7.70 13.37 7.73
C GLN A 128 8.74 14.18 6.94
N LYS A 129 9.97 14.31 7.44
CA LYS A 129 11.07 15.04 6.76
C LYS A 129 11.49 14.37 5.44
N TYR A 130 11.22 13.08 5.29
CA TYR A 130 11.55 12.27 4.13
C TYR A 130 10.35 12.05 3.19
N VAL A 131 9.13 12.43 3.63
CA VAL A 131 7.92 12.40 2.82
C VAL A 131 7.87 13.66 1.97
N THR A 132 8.57 13.66 0.85
CA THR A 132 8.78 14.83 0.01
C THR A 132 7.99 14.75 -1.29
N LYS A 133 7.81 15.90 -1.95
CA LYS A 133 7.10 16.02 -3.23
C LYS A 133 7.48 14.93 -4.23
N GLY A 134 6.48 14.37 -4.88
CA GLY A 134 6.63 13.30 -5.89
C GLY A 134 6.70 11.89 -5.33
N LYS A 135 6.77 11.74 -4.00
CA LYS A 135 6.64 10.43 -3.36
C LYS A 135 5.18 10.06 -3.14
N THR A 136 4.96 8.77 -2.95
CA THR A 136 3.67 8.22 -2.55
C THR A 136 3.78 7.68 -1.13
N LEU A 137 2.88 8.09 -0.26
CA LEU A 137 2.75 7.55 1.09
C LEU A 137 1.64 6.49 1.09
N TYR A 138 2.00 5.26 1.47
CA TYR A 138 1.13 4.10 1.45
C TYR A 138 0.88 3.57 2.85
N PHE A 139 -0.37 3.15 3.09
CA PHE A 139 -0.82 2.49 4.32
C PHE A 139 -1.54 1.18 4.01
N SER A 140 -1.49 0.23 4.97
CA SER A 140 -2.31 -0.99 4.94
C SER A 140 -3.45 -0.96 5.95
N HIS A 141 -3.53 0.09 6.77
CA HIS A 141 -4.60 0.40 7.70
C HIS A 141 -4.71 1.91 7.84
N GLY A 142 -5.93 2.44 7.83
CA GLY A 142 -6.16 3.89 7.74
C GLY A 142 -6.13 4.64 9.07
N PHE A 143 -5.92 3.96 10.23
CA PHE A 143 -6.10 4.53 11.56
C PHE A 143 -5.36 5.85 11.77
N SER A 144 -4.05 5.89 11.48
CA SER A 144 -3.23 7.06 11.73
C SER A 144 -3.69 8.31 10.95
N ILE A 145 -4.25 8.11 9.75
CA ILE A 145 -4.74 9.21 8.90
C ILE A 145 -6.14 9.66 9.33
N VAL A 146 -7.03 8.72 9.66
CA VAL A 146 -8.41 9.04 10.09
C VAL A 146 -8.41 9.78 11.43
N TYR A 147 -7.54 9.36 12.34
CA TYR A 147 -7.40 9.97 13.67
C TYR A 147 -6.17 10.89 13.78
N LYS A 148 -5.85 11.62 12.71
CA LYS A 148 -4.68 12.51 12.63
C LYS A 148 -4.59 13.54 13.76
N ASP A 149 -5.71 13.97 14.30
CA ASP A 149 -5.75 14.92 15.43
C ASP A 149 -5.21 14.30 16.71
N GLN A 150 -5.21 12.97 16.83
CA GLN A 150 -4.70 12.21 17.97
C GLN A 150 -3.30 11.65 17.68
N THR A 151 -3.05 11.22 16.45
CA THR A 151 -1.80 10.58 16.05
C THR A 151 -0.75 11.57 15.57
N SER A 152 -1.16 12.79 15.22
CA SER A 152 -0.32 13.83 14.60
C SER A 152 0.28 13.40 13.24
N VAL A 153 -0.22 12.32 12.62
CA VAL A 153 0.22 11.86 11.30
C VAL A 153 -0.50 12.66 10.23
N VAL A 154 0.08 13.79 9.86
CA VAL A 154 -0.45 14.71 8.84
C VAL A 154 0.47 14.69 7.63
N PRO A 155 0.07 14.05 6.51
CA PRO A 155 0.88 14.04 5.30
C PRO A 155 1.07 15.43 4.68
N PRO A 156 2.21 15.70 4.04
CA PRO A 156 2.39 16.91 3.23
C PRO A 156 1.36 16.97 2.09
N SER A 157 0.97 18.18 1.68
CA SER A 157 -0.06 18.39 0.64
C SER A 157 0.40 18.09 -0.79
N ASP A 158 1.66 17.77 -0.99
CA ASP A 158 2.31 17.58 -2.31
C ASP A 158 2.73 16.13 -2.60
N VAL A 159 2.13 15.17 -1.89
CA VAL A 159 2.35 13.73 -2.07
C VAL A 159 1.03 12.99 -2.27
N ASP A 160 1.05 11.89 -2.99
CA ASP A 160 -0.11 10.98 -3.00
C ASP A 160 -0.18 10.22 -1.68
N VAL A 161 -1.40 10.05 -1.16
CA VAL A 161 -1.66 9.26 0.05
C VAL A 161 -2.70 8.20 -0.26
N ILE A 162 -2.29 6.95 -0.22
CA ILE A 162 -3.08 5.80 -0.63
C ILE A 162 -3.11 4.70 0.43
N LEU A 163 -4.11 3.87 0.33
CA LEU A 163 -4.27 2.69 1.16
C LEU A 163 -4.53 1.47 0.28
N CYS A 164 -3.89 0.36 0.63
CA CYS A 164 -4.33 -0.97 0.23
C CYS A 164 -4.30 -1.88 1.45
N ALA A 165 -5.47 -2.31 1.89
CA ALA A 165 -5.67 -3.12 3.09
C ALA A 165 -6.05 -4.56 2.71
N PRO A 166 -5.11 -5.51 2.73
CA PRO A 166 -5.42 -6.92 2.60
C PRO A 166 -6.30 -7.39 3.77
N LYS A 167 -7.36 -8.14 3.47
CA LYS A 167 -8.32 -8.63 4.47
C LYS A 167 -7.83 -9.93 5.11
N GLY A 168 -6.72 -9.82 5.84
CA GLY A 168 -6.10 -10.88 6.61
C GLY A 168 -4.68 -10.56 7.04
N SER A 169 -4.10 -11.43 7.87
CA SER A 169 -2.75 -11.25 8.39
C SER A 169 -1.70 -11.31 7.27
N GLY A 170 -0.56 -10.68 7.46
CA GLY A 170 0.54 -10.73 6.50
C GLY A 170 1.03 -12.15 6.20
N ARG A 171 0.92 -13.06 7.18
CA ARG A 171 1.18 -14.49 6.96
C ARG A 171 0.20 -15.08 5.95
N THR A 172 -1.08 -14.78 6.06
CA THR A 172 -2.12 -15.22 5.11
C THR A 172 -1.88 -14.62 3.73
N VAL A 173 -1.55 -13.32 3.65
CA VAL A 173 -1.17 -12.65 2.39
C VAL A 173 -0.04 -13.41 1.70
N ARG A 174 1.01 -13.77 2.45
CA ARG A 174 2.16 -14.50 1.92
C ARG A 174 1.82 -15.93 1.48
N THR A 175 1.06 -16.66 2.29
CA THR A 175 0.69 -18.05 1.99
C THR A 175 -0.16 -18.15 0.74
N LEU A 176 -1.23 -17.33 0.65
CA LEU A 176 -2.11 -17.34 -0.51
C LEU A 176 -1.40 -16.91 -1.80
N PHE A 177 -0.45 -15.98 -1.69
CA PHE A 177 0.38 -15.58 -2.82
C PHE A 177 1.23 -16.75 -3.34
N LYS A 178 1.91 -17.49 -2.44
CA LYS A 178 2.72 -18.65 -2.80
C LYS A 178 1.91 -19.81 -3.40
N GLU A 179 0.65 -19.93 -3.02
CA GLU A 179 -0.30 -20.90 -3.58
C GLU A 179 -0.85 -20.48 -4.95
N GLY A 180 -0.44 -19.34 -5.49
CA GLY A 180 -1.00 -18.79 -6.73
C GLY A 180 -2.42 -18.22 -6.57
N ARG A 181 -2.91 -18.17 -5.33
CA ARG A 181 -4.19 -17.55 -4.93
C ARG A 181 -3.96 -16.09 -4.59
N GLY A 182 -5.03 -15.35 -4.31
CA GLY A 182 -4.93 -13.97 -3.85
C GLY A 182 -5.84 -13.75 -2.65
N ILE A 183 -5.45 -12.82 -1.78
CA ILE A 183 -6.33 -12.33 -0.74
C ILE A 183 -7.21 -11.20 -1.29
N ASN A 184 -8.40 -11.02 -0.74
CA ASN A 184 -9.20 -9.84 -1.06
C ASN A 184 -8.61 -8.62 -0.34
N SER A 185 -8.60 -7.49 -1.03
CA SER A 185 -8.09 -6.24 -0.47
C SER A 185 -9.03 -5.08 -0.79
N SER A 186 -9.03 -4.07 0.04
CA SER A 186 -9.67 -2.80 -0.26
C SER A 186 -8.62 -1.74 -0.56
N VAL A 187 -8.95 -0.80 -1.46
CA VAL A 187 -8.10 0.35 -1.78
C VAL A 187 -8.84 1.65 -1.51
N ALA A 188 -8.10 2.65 -1.09
CA ALA A 188 -8.62 3.99 -0.89
C ALA A 188 -7.57 5.04 -1.24
N VAL A 189 -8.04 6.21 -1.63
CA VAL A 189 -7.23 7.40 -1.86
C VAL A 189 -7.63 8.46 -0.83
N PHE A 190 -6.67 8.92 -0.04
CA PHE A 190 -6.86 10.05 0.86
C PHE A 190 -6.49 11.38 0.18
N GLN A 191 -5.38 11.35 -0.59
CA GLN A 191 -4.88 12.52 -1.31
C GLN A 191 -4.33 12.09 -2.67
N ASP A 192 -4.79 12.75 -3.73
CA ASP A 192 -4.37 12.52 -5.11
C ASP A 192 -3.79 13.81 -5.70
N VAL A 193 -2.49 13.90 -5.75
CA VAL A 193 -1.76 15.06 -6.31
C VAL A 193 -1.40 14.82 -7.76
N THR A 194 -1.18 13.56 -8.13
CA THR A 194 -0.74 13.16 -9.47
C THR A 194 -1.90 12.91 -10.45
N GLY A 195 -3.12 12.72 -9.95
CA GLY A 195 -4.26 12.23 -10.73
C GLY A 195 -4.18 10.72 -11.04
N GLN A 196 -3.24 10.01 -10.40
CA GLN A 196 -2.98 8.57 -10.62
C GLN A 196 -2.98 7.75 -9.33
N ALA A 197 -3.36 8.34 -8.20
CA ALA A 197 -3.27 7.70 -6.90
C ALA A 197 -4.10 6.41 -6.81
N LEU A 198 -5.30 6.37 -7.39
CA LEU A 198 -6.14 5.18 -7.40
C LEU A 198 -5.52 4.05 -8.25
N GLU A 199 -5.04 4.37 -9.45
CA GLU A 199 -4.36 3.38 -10.31
C GLU A 199 -3.15 2.79 -9.59
N LYS A 200 -2.34 3.63 -8.95
CA LYS A 200 -1.18 3.21 -8.18
C LYS A 200 -1.57 2.33 -7.00
N ALA A 201 -2.65 2.67 -6.27
CA ALA A 201 -3.15 1.85 -5.16
C ALA A 201 -3.59 0.45 -5.63
N VAL A 202 -4.29 0.36 -6.76
CA VAL A 202 -4.70 -0.91 -7.38
C VAL A 202 -3.48 -1.71 -7.83
N ALA A 203 -2.54 -1.09 -8.55
CA ALA A 203 -1.33 -1.74 -9.03
C ALA A 203 -0.48 -2.30 -7.87
N ILE A 204 -0.32 -1.53 -6.78
CA ILE A 204 0.36 -1.99 -5.57
C ILE A 204 -0.43 -3.14 -4.92
N GLY A 205 -1.76 -3.04 -4.84
CA GLY A 205 -2.60 -4.11 -4.32
C GLY A 205 -2.39 -5.44 -5.04
N ILE A 206 -2.32 -5.43 -6.36
CA ILE A 206 -1.99 -6.63 -7.14
C ILE A 206 -0.55 -7.09 -6.88
N ALA A 207 0.39 -6.16 -6.86
CA ALA A 207 1.81 -6.46 -6.65
C ALA A 207 2.09 -7.08 -5.27
N VAL A 208 1.35 -6.71 -4.23
CA VAL A 208 1.45 -7.33 -2.90
C VAL A 208 0.70 -8.66 -2.78
N GLY A 209 -0.03 -9.07 -3.84
CA GLY A 209 -0.64 -10.40 -3.93
C GLY A 209 -2.15 -10.44 -3.75
N SER A 210 -2.86 -9.33 -3.97
CA SER A 210 -4.32 -9.35 -3.95
C SER A 210 -4.88 -10.09 -5.16
N GLY A 211 -5.94 -10.88 -4.95
CA GLY A 211 -6.69 -11.50 -6.03
C GLY A 211 -7.83 -10.60 -6.51
N TYR A 212 -8.56 -10.06 -5.55
CA TYR A 212 -9.69 -9.16 -5.72
C TYR A 212 -9.46 -7.87 -4.96
N ILE A 213 -9.72 -6.73 -5.60
CA ILE A 213 -9.59 -5.40 -5.00
C ILE A 213 -10.88 -4.64 -5.23
N TYR A 214 -11.40 -3.99 -4.18
CA TYR A 214 -12.56 -3.10 -4.23
C TYR A 214 -12.25 -1.73 -3.63
N GLU A 215 -12.93 -0.69 -4.11
CA GLU A 215 -12.75 0.66 -3.62
C GLU A 215 -13.44 0.87 -2.27
N THR A 216 -12.83 1.67 -1.41
CA THR A 216 -13.38 2.10 -0.12
C THR A 216 -12.90 3.52 0.21
N THR A 217 -13.14 3.99 1.44
CA THR A 217 -12.51 5.19 2.00
C THR A 217 -11.64 4.81 3.19
N PHE A 218 -10.73 5.69 3.60
CA PHE A 218 -9.92 5.48 4.80
C PHE A 218 -10.79 5.24 6.03
N GLU A 219 -11.86 6.03 6.21
CA GLU A 219 -12.80 5.90 7.34
C GLU A 219 -13.52 4.56 7.34
N LYS A 220 -14.09 4.17 6.18
CA LYS A 220 -14.81 2.88 6.06
C LYS A 220 -13.87 1.70 6.29
N GLU A 221 -12.63 1.78 5.80
CA GLU A 221 -11.63 0.75 6.03
C GLU A 221 -11.37 0.58 7.54
N VAL A 222 -11.05 1.69 8.23
CA VAL A 222 -10.76 1.68 9.67
C VAL A 222 -11.94 1.11 10.47
N PHE A 223 -13.16 1.56 10.19
CA PHE A 223 -14.34 1.05 10.91
C PHE A 223 -14.58 -0.43 10.65
N SER A 224 -14.45 -0.89 9.40
CA SER A 224 -14.66 -2.30 9.07
C SER A 224 -13.58 -3.20 9.66
N ASP A 225 -12.34 -2.74 9.67
CA ASP A 225 -11.20 -3.47 10.22
C ASP A 225 -11.30 -3.57 11.76
N LEU A 226 -11.49 -2.45 12.45
CA LEU A 226 -11.66 -2.43 13.90
C LEU A 226 -12.89 -3.23 14.34
N TYR A 227 -14.01 -3.14 13.61
CA TYR A 227 -15.20 -3.92 13.91
C TYR A 227 -14.93 -5.42 13.71
N GLY A 228 -14.29 -5.80 12.62
CA GLY A 228 -13.93 -7.19 12.32
C GLY A 228 -12.97 -7.78 13.35
N GLU A 229 -11.88 -7.07 13.65
CA GLU A 229 -10.86 -7.55 14.58
C GLU A 229 -11.31 -7.46 16.05
N ARG A 230 -11.85 -6.32 16.47
CA ARG A 230 -12.19 -6.07 17.88
C ARG A 230 -13.60 -6.52 18.24
N GLY A 231 -14.57 -6.29 17.36
CA GLY A 231 -15.95 -6.67 17.60
C GLY A 231 -16.21 -8.15 17.37
N CYS A 232 -15.80 -8.68 16.22
CA CYS A 232 -16.14 -10.06 15.84
C CYS A 232 -15.11 -11.09 16.34
N LEU A 233 -13.81 -10.83 16.20
CA LEU A 233 -12.77 -11.80 16.56
C LEU A 233 -12.40 -11.77 18.04
N MET A 234 -12.44 -10.64 18.69
CA MET A 234 -12.01 -10.49 20.08
C MET A 234 -13.17 -10.25 21.06
N GLY A 235 -14.28 -9.73 20.62
CA GLY A 235 -15.42 -9.37 21.46
C GLY A 235 -16.65 -10.24 21.28
N GLY A 236 -16.73 -11.01 20.21
CA GLY A 236 -17.89 -11.85 19.87
C GLY A 236 -17.73 -13.34 20.23
N ILE A 237 -16.65 -13.71 20.89
CA ILE A 237 -16.36 -15.10 21.31
C ILE A 237 -16.48 -15.20 22.82
#